data_73c7bae5ffb20e89efb5e7a71db3eb2c
#
_entry.id   73c7bae5ffb20e89efb5e7a71db3eb2c
#
_cell.length_a   1.000
_cell.length_b   1.000
_cell.length_c   1.000
_cell.angle_alpha   90.00
_cell.angle_beta   90.00
_cell.angle_gamma   90.00
#
_symmetry.space_group_name_H-M   'P 1'
#
loop_
_entity.id
_entity.type
_entity.pdbx_description
1 polymer ?
#
loop_
_entity_poly.entity_id
_entity_poly.type
_entity_poly.pdbx_seq_one_letter_code
_entity_poly.pdbx_strand_id
1 'polypeptide(L)'
;RKGLPLEDMEFHQFHPTGLAGLGILISEAVRGEGGRLLNGDGERFMERYAPTIVDLAPRDIVARSMVLEVLEGRGAGPHKDYVYIDVRHLGEDVLNAKLPDITEFARTYLGVDPGKELVPVYPTCHYVMGGIPTTTSVTIWSVVNGMGWMRVAYRPWYTIQIAKMTLTGNGPSPG
;
A
#
# COMPACT_ATOMS: atom_id res chain seq x y z
N ARG A 1 0.43 13.28 -24.40
CA ARG A 1 1.19 12.03 -24.71
C ARG A 1 2.46 12.42 -25.43
N LYS A 2 3.64 12.02 -24.93
CA LYS A 2 4.96 12.44 -25.45
C LYS A 2 5.66 11.33 -26.26
N GLY A 3 5.01 10.17 -26.48
CA GLY A 3 5.57 9.07 -27.25
C GLY A 3 6.78 8.37 -26.62
N LEU A 4 6.98 8.51 -25.31
CA LEU A 4 8.05 7.81 -24.62
C LEU A 4 7.72 6.30 -24.51
N PRO A 5 8.72 5.43 -24.69
CA PRO A 5 8.54 3.99 -24.48
C PRO A 5 8.22 3.69 -23.02
N LEU A 6 7.44 2.64 -22.78
CA LEU A 6 7.15 2.10 -21.46
C LEU A 6 7.49 0.61 -21.46
N GLU A 7 8.13 0.13 -20.40
CA GLU A 7 8.50 -1.27 -20.18
C GLU A 7 7.94 -1.77 -18.86
N ASP A 8 7.69 -3.07 -18.77
CA ASP A 8 7.31 -3.80 -17.55
C ASP A 8 6.06 -3.26 -16.83
N MET A 9 5.13 -2.66 -17.58
CA MET A 9 3.92 -2.04 -17.01
C MET A 9 2.95 -3.04 -16.37
N GLU A 10 3.07 -4.33 -16.71
CA GLU A 10 2.31 -5.45 -16.12
C GLU A 10 2.75 -5.81 -14.71
N PHE A 11 3.95 -5.42 -14.28
CA PHE A 11 4.46 -5.72 -12.95
C PHE A 11 3.96 -4.70 -11.93
N HIS A 12 2.82 -4.99 -11.35
CA HIS A 12 2.21 -4.23 -10.27
C HIS A 12 2.28 -4.96 -8.95
N GLN A 13 2.63 -4.24 -7.88
CA GLN A 13 2.44 -4.73 -6.52
C GLN A 13 1.17 -4.13 -5.93
N PHE A 14 0.29 -4.98 -5.42
CA PHE A 14 -0.88 -4.56 -4.66
C PHE A 14 -0.56 -4.60 -3.16
N HIS A 15 -0.91 -3.56 -2.44
CA HIS A 15 -0.86 -3.55 -0.99
C HIS A 15 -2.17 -4.14 -0.46
N PRO A 16 -2.14 -5.14 0.43
CA PRO A 16 -3.36 -5.81 0.87
C PRO A 16 -4.26 -4.93 1.74
N THR A 17 -3.71 -4.00 2.48
CA THR A 17 -4.46 -3.20 3.45
C THR A 17 -4.72 -1.77 2.97
N GLY A 18 -5.41 -1.63 1.85
CA GLY A 18 -6.07 -0.37 1.47
C GLY A 18 -7.47 -0.29 2.08
N LEU A 19 -7.90 0.87 2.55
CA LEU A 19 -9.26 1.08 3.01
C LEU A 19 -10.24 0.83 1.86
N ALA A 20 -11.21 -0.05 2.06
CA ALA A 20 -12.13 -0.46 1.02
C ALA A 20 -12.93 0.73 0.46
N GLY A 21 -13.06 0.79 -0.86
CA GLY A 21 -13.73 1.87 -1.58
C GLY A 21 -12.94 3.17 -1.72
N LEU A 22 -11.90 3.39 -0.92
CA LEU A 22 -11.10 4.62 -0.92
C LEU A 22 -9.69 4.42 -1.47
N GLY A 23 -9.13 3.21 -1.32
CA GLY A 23 -7.77 2.91 -1.75
C GLY A 23 -6.67 3.59 -0.92
N ILE A 24 -7.02 4.19 0.21
CA ILE A 24 -6.04 4.79 1.15
C ILE A 24 -5.28 3.66 1.82
N LEU A 25 -3.95 3.69 1.68
CA LEU A 25 -3.08 2.69 2.28
C LEU A 25 -2.94 2.89 3.79
N ILE A 26 -3.16 1.82 4.53
CA ILE A 26 -2.78 1.76 5.94
C ILE A 26 -1.49 0.94 6.08
N SER A 27 -0.69 1.30 7.09
CA SER A 27 0.65 0.73 7.29
C SER A 27 0.64 -0.80 7.37
N GLU A 28 1.65 -1.44 6.79
CA GLU A 28 1.88 -2.89 6.95
C GLU A 28 2.13 -3.29 8.39
N ALA A 29 2.55 -2.35 9.23
CA ALA A 29 2.72 -2.54 10.66
C ALA A 29 1.45 -3.12 11.33
N VAL A 30 0.26 -2.83 10.79
CA VAL A 30 -1.01 -3.38 11.30
C VAL A 30 -0.99 -4.91 11.34
N ARG A 31 -0.52 -5.57 10.28
CA ARG A 31 -0.37 -7.04 10.26
C ARG A 31 0.81 -7.49 11.14
N GLY A 32 1.89 -6.73 11.14
CA GLY A 32 3.07 -6.98 11.99
C GLY A 32 2.79 -6.95 13.48
N GLU A 33 1.90 -6.06 13.93
CA GLU A 33 1.47 -5.96 15.33
C GLU A 33 0.37 -6.99 15.69
N GLY A 34 -0.05 -7.82 14.74
CA GLY A 34 -0.97 -8.93 14.99
C GLY A 34 -2.38 -8.72 14.44
N GLY A 35 -2.61 -7.77 13.55
CA GLY A 35 -3.89 -7.61 12.86
C GLY A 35 -4.27 -8.86 12.08
N ARG A 36 -5.53 -9.31 12.20
CA ARG A 36 -6.06 -10.52 11.59
C ARG A 36 -6.96 -10.20 10.42
N LEU A 37 -6.76 -10.89 9.30
CA LEU A 37 -7.63 -10.76 8.13
C LEU A 37 -8.81 -11.73 8.22
N LEU A 38 -10.03 -11.19 8.14
CA LEU A 38 -11.27 -11.94 8.25
C LEU A 38 -12.10 -11.74 6.98
N ASN A 39 -12.71 -12.81 6.49
CA ASN A 39 -13.70 -12.75 5.42
C ASN A 39 -15.08 -12.30 5.95
N GLY A 40 -16.10 -12.30 5.08
CA GLY A 40 -17.46 -11.91 5.44
C GLY A 40 -18.13 -12.84 6.47
N ASP A 41 -17.67 -14.07 6.56
CA ASP A 41 -18.17 -15.07 7.53
C ASP A 41 -17.45 -14.98 8.88
N GLY A 42 -16.47 -14.07 9.01
CA GLY A 42 -15.65 -13.91 10.21
C GLY A 42 -14.51 -14.91 10.33
N GLU A 43 -14.22 -15.68 9.27
CA GLU A 43 -13.17 -16.66 9.22
C GLU A 43 -11.81 -16.00 8.96
N ARG A 44 -10.77 -16.42 9.68
CA ARG A 44 -9.39 -16.01 9.43
C ARG A 44 -8.84 -16.78 8.23
N PHE A 45 -9.22 -16.37 7.04
CA PHE A 45 -9.04 -17.10 5.78
C PHE A 45 -7.57 -17.34 5.42
N MET A 46 -6.63 -16.53 5.90
CA MET A 46 -5.21 -16.72 5.62
C MET A 46 -4.64 -18.03 6.18
N GLU A 47 -5.28 -18.65 7.16
CA GLU A 47 -4.93 -20.00 7.65
C GLU A 47 -5.07 -21.06 6.55
N ARG A 48 -5.97 -20.85 5.59
CA ARG A 48 -6.17 -21.73 4.43
C ARG A 48 -5.09 -21.55 3.37
N TYR A 49 -4.68 -20.31 3.11
CA TYR A 49 -3.75 -19.97 2.02
C TYR A 49 -2.28 -19.99 2.43
N ALA A 50 -1.98 -19.71 3.68
CA ALA A 50 -0.62 -19.63 4.21
C ALA A 50 -0.56 -20.11 5.67
N PRO A 51 -0.80 -21.39 5.94
CA PRO A 51 -1.02 -21.92 7.31
C PRO A 51 0.15 -21.69 8.27
N THR A 52 1.37 -21.53 7.75
CA THR A 52 2.59 -21.34 8.57
C THR A 52 2.77 -19.91 9.06
N ILE A 53 2.51 -18.92 8.20
CA ILE A 53 2.81 -17.52 8.47
C ILE A 53 1.55 -16.64 8.48
N VAL A 54 0.44 -17.21 8.09
CA VAL A 54 -0.92 -16.66 8.13
C VAL A 54 -0.94 -15.19 7.59
N ASP A 55 -1.38 -14.23 8.38
CA ASP A 55 -1.51 -12.82 7.97
C ASP A 55 -0.16 -12.13 7.70
N LEU A 56 0.96 -12.74 8.11
CA LEU A 56 2.31 -12.25 7.84
C LEU A 56 2.87 -12.73 6.49
N ALA A 57 2.07 -13.40 5.68
CA ALA A 57 2.47 -13.80 4.34
C ALA A 57 2.86 -12.60 3.46
N PRO A 58 3.70 -12.80 2.43
CA PRO A 58 4.07 -11.77 1.47
C PRO A 58 2.84 -11.06 0.87
N ARG A 59 2.99 -9.79 0.55
CA ARG A 59 1.89 -8.91 0.09
C ARG A 59 1.11 -9.47 -1.09
N ASP A 60 1.80 -10.07 -2.05
CA ASP A 60 1.18 -10.65 -3.25
C ASP A 60 0.33 -11.88 -2.91
N ILE A 61 0.77 -12.71 -1.98
CA ILE A 61 0.01 -13.87 -1.49
C ILE A 61 -1.25 -13.37 -0.77
N VAL A 62 -1.09 -12.44 0.16
CA VAL A 62 -2.23 -11.90 0.92
C VAL A 62 -3.24 -11.22 -0.02
N ALA A 63 -2.77 -10.32 -0.89
CA ALA A 63 -3.65 -9.61 -1.82
C ALA A 63 -4.43 -10.58 -2.74
N ARG A 64 -3.75 -11.60 -3.26
CA ARG A 64 -4.38 -12.63 -4.09
C ARG A 64 -5.42 -13.43 -3.31
N SER A 65 -5.10 -13.82 -2.08
CA SER A 65 -6.03 -14.55 -1.21
C SER A 65 -7.28 -13.74 -0.90
N MET A 66 -7.14 -12.45 -0.64
CA MET A 66 -8.28 -11.53 -0.44
C MET A 66 -9.18 -11.47 -1.68
N VAL A 67 -8.60 -11.36 -2.87
CA VAL A 67 -9.36 -11.36 -4.12
C VAL A 67 -10.09 -12.69 -4.31
N LEU A 68 -9.45 -13.82 -4.01
CA LEU A 68 -10.09 -15.15 -4.10
C LEU A 68 -11.27 -15.26 -3.14
N GLU A 69 -11.16 -14.78 -1.90
CA GLU A 69 -12.30 -14.76 -0.96
C GLU A 69 -13.49 -13.98 -1.51
N VAL A 70 -13.23 -12.82 -2.10
CA VAL A 70 -14.28 -12.00 -2.74
C VAL A 70 -14.89 -12.71 -3.96
N LEU A 71 -14.06 -13.24 -4.86
CA LEU A 71 -14.55 -13.94 -6.07
C LEU A 71 -15.36 -15.19 -5.76
N GLU A 72 -15.03 -15.90 -4.68
CA GLU A 72 -15.74 -17.07 -4.21
C GLU A 72 -16.98 -16.74 -3.35
N GLY A 73 -17.32 -15.45 -3.22
CA GLY A 73 -18.53 -14.98 -2.55
C GLY A 73 -18.44 -14.93 -1.02
N ARG A 74 -17.25 -15.11 -0.45
CA ARG A 74 -16.97 -14.98 1.00
C ARG A 74 -16.51 -13.59 1.39
N GLY A 75 -16.56 -12.61 0.48
CA GLY A 75 -16.32 -11.22 0.78
C GLY A 75 -17.29 -10.65 1.80
N ALA A 76 -16.92 -9.54 2.40
CA ALA A 76 -17.68 -8.82 3.41
C ALA A 76 -18.49 -7.65 2.80
N GLY A 77 -19.44 -7.16 3.58
CA GLY A 77 -20.31 -6.05 3.19
C GLY A 77 -21.48 -6.43 2.29
N PRO A 78 -22.31 -5.46 1.93
CA PRO A 78 -23.52 -5.70 1.16
C PRO A 78 -23.27 -6.21 -0.27
N HIS A 79 -22.11 -5.86 -0.85
CA HIS A 79 -21.68 -6.28 -2.18
C HIS A 79 -20.69 -7.43 -2.18
N LYS A 80 -20.25 -7.87 -0.99
CA LYS A 80 -19.23 -8.93 -0.80
C LYS A 80 -17.92 -8.63 -1.54
N ASP A 81 -17.51 -7.37 -1.60
CA ASP A 81 -16.43 -6.86 -2.43
C ASP A 81 -15.17 -6.44 -1.66
N TYR A 82 -15.10 -6.71 -0.34
CA TYR A 82 -13.95 -6.46 0.49
C TYR A 82 -13.81 -7.52 1.60
N VAL A 83 -12.79 -7.43 2.41
CA VAL A 83 -12.58 -8.23 3.61
C VAL A 83 -12.33 -7.31 4.79
N TYR A 84 -12.22 -7.85 6.00
CA TYR A 84 -11.93 -7.07 7.20
C TYR A 84 -10.51 -7.27 7.69
N ILE A 85 -9.96 -6.22 8.33
CA ILE A 85 -8.85 -6.39 9.26
C ILE A 85 -9.35 -6.15 10.69
N ASP A 86 -9.06 -7.10 11.57
CA ASP A 86 -9.41 -7.06 12.99
C ASP A 86 -8.18 -6.75 13.84
N VAL A 87 -8.22 -5.64 14.55
CA VAL A 87 -7.19 -5.19 15.48
C VAL A 87 -7.73 -4.97 16.90
N ARG A 88 -9.02 -5.27 17.15
CA ARG A 88 -9.71 -5.02 18.43
C ARG A 88 -9.04 -5.70 19.60
N HIS A 89 -8.43 -6.87 19.38
CA HIS A 89 -7.75 -7.65 20.40
C HIS A 89 -6.41 -7.06 20.86
N LEU A 90 -5.87 -6.06 20.14
CA LEU A 90 -4.60 -5.41 20.50
C LEU A 90 -4.74 -4.42 21.66
N GLY A 91 -5.94 -3.84 21.83
CA GLY A 91 -6.22 -2.83 22.85
C GLY A 91 -5.86 -1.41 22.41
N GLU A 92 -6.51 -0.43 23.03
CA GLU A 92 -6.38 0.99 22.65
C GLU A 92 -4.95 1.54 22.82
N ASP A 93 -4.23 1.08 23.84
CA ASP A 93 -2.86 1.54 24.11
C ASP A 93 -1.92 1.17 22.93
N VAL A 94 -2.02 -0.04 22.41
CA VAL A 94 -1.22 -0.49 21.26
C VAL A 94 -1.65 0.24 19.98
N LEU A 95 -2.95 0.39 19.77
CA LEU A 95 -3.49 1.11 18.62
C LEU A 95 -2.99 2.55 18.56
N ASN A 96 -3.05 3.26 19.67
CA ASN A 96 -2.63 4.66 19.74
C ASN A 96 -1.11 4.83 19.67
N ALA A 97 -0.34 3.93 20.29
CA ALA A 97 1.11 4.04 20.36
C ALA A 97 1.82 3.55 19.09
N LYS A 98 1.34 2.45 18.49
CA LYS A 98 2.02 1.78 17.38
C LYS A 98 1.31 1.89 16.03
N LEU A 99 0.01 2.11 16.05
CA LEU A 99 -0.84 2.12 14.87
C LEU A 99 -1.71 3.38 14.75
N PRO A 100 -1.14 4.59 14.98
CA PRO A 100 -1.91 5.84 14.91
C PRO A 100 -2.57 6.03 13.54
N ASP A 101 -1.88 5.65 12.45
CA ASP A 101 -2.37 5.84 11.08
C ASP A 101 -3.69 5.10 10.82
N ILE A 102 -3.79 3.82 11.23
CA ILE A 102 -5.04 3.08 11.02
C ILE A 102 -6.17 3.69 11.85
N THR A 103 -5.87 4.09 13.08
CA THR A 103 -6.85 4.67 13.99
C THR A 103 -7.40 5.98 13.45
N GLU A 104 -6.50 6.86 12.99
CA GLU A 104 -6.88 8.15 12.40
C GLU A 104 -7.63 7.98 11.08
N PHE A 105 -7.10 7.17 10.16
CA PHE A 105 -7.67 7.02 8.83
C PHE A 105 -9.02 6.29 8.86
N ALA A 106 -9.16 5.23 9.65
CA ALA A 106 -10.44 4.52 9.77
C ALA A 106 -11.51 5.42 10.38
N ARG A 107 -11.18 6.18 11.42
CA ARG A 107 -12.13 7.13 12.04
C ARG A 107 -12.48 8.28 11.10
N THR A 108 -11.50 8.87 10.44
CA THR A 108 -11.70 10.06 9.60
C THR A 108 -12.42 9.74 8.31
N TYR A 109 -12.04 8.67 7.63
CA TYR A 109 -12.52 8.39 6.28
C TYR A 109 -13.67 7.39 6.22
N LEU A 110 -13.77 6.47 7.18
CA LEU A 110 -14.81 5.45 7.21
C LEU A 110 -15.79 5.64 8.37
N GLY A 111 -15.48 6.49 9.35
CA GLY A 111 -16.28 6.62 10.57
C GLY A 111 -16.21 5.39 11.48
N VAL A 112 -15.21 4.52 11.29
CA VAL A 112 -15.05 3.24 11.99
C VAL A 112 -14.00 3.39 13.09
N ASP A 113 -14.30 2.91 14.30
CA ASP A 113 -13.34 2.83 15.40
C ASP A 113 -12.63 1.46 15.40
N PRO A 114 -11.34 1.38 15.00
CA PRO A 114 -10.63 0.12 14.89
C PRO A 114 -10.52 -0.67 16.20
N GLY A 115 -10.61 0.03 17.35
CA GLY A 115 -10.61 -0.62 18.66
C GLY A 115 -11.92 -1.35 19.00
N LYS A 116 -13.00 -1.06 18.28
CA LYS A 116 -14.35 -1.60 18.54
C LYS A 116 -14.94 -2.33 17.36
N GLU A 117 -14.60 -1.93 16.15
CA GLU A 117 -15.22 -2.37 14.92
C GLU A 117 -14.18 -2.95 13.96
N LEU A 118 -14.64 -3.82 13.06
CA LEU A 118 -13.83 -4.35 11.99
C LEU A 118 -13.58 -3.29 10.93
N VAL A 119 -12.35 -3.15 10.47
CA VAL A 119 -11.99 -2.16 9.45
C VAL A 119 -12.06 -2.83 8.07
N PRO A 120 -12.90 -2.32 7.13
CA PRO A 120 -12.99 -2.85 5.78
C PRO A 120 -11.73 -2.52 4.97
N VAL A 121 -11.11 -3.54 4.38
CA VAL A 121 -9.88 -3.41 3.58
C VAL A 121 -9.97 -4.21 2.29
N TYR A 122 -9.28 -3.71 1.25
CA TYR A 122 -9.17 -4.38 -0.04
C TYR A 122 -7.81 -4.10 -0.67
N PRO A 123 -7.26 -5.01 -1.49
CA PRO A 123 -6.01 -4.76 -2.19
C PRO A 123 -6.07 -3.51 -3.05
N THR A 124 -5.08 -2.64 -2.91
CA THR A 124 -4.98 -1.41 -3.68
C THR A 124 -3.62 -1.29 -4.37
N CYS A 125 -3.58 -0.57 -5.49
CA CYS A 125 -2.34 -0.32 -6.20
C CYS A 125 -1.34 0.41 -5.29
N HIS A 126 -0.16 -0.19 -5.13
CA HIS A 126 0.89 0.35 -4.26
C HIS A 126 2.11 0.78 -5.06
N TYR A 127 2.54 -0.05 -6.00
CA TYR A 127 3.81 0.12 -6.67
C TYR A 127 3.80 -0.49 -8.08
N VAL A 128 4.38 0.25 -9.03
CA VAL A 128 4.62 -0.21 -10.40
C VAL A 128 6.12 -0.40 -10.58
N MET A 129 6.58 -1.60 -10.95
CA MET A 129 8.00 -1.89 -11.20
C MET A 129 8.45 -1.34 -12.56
N GLY A 130 7.55 -1.35 -13.53
CA GLY A 130 7.78 -0.81 -14.86
C GLY A 130 7.75 0.71 -14.92
N GLY A 131 7.88 1.24 -16.12
CA GLY A 131 7.84 2.65 -16.41
C GLY A 131 8.68 3.03 -17.62
N ILE A 132 9.16 4.26 -17.67
CA ILE A 132 10.06 4.72 -18.72
C ILE A 132 11.42 4.05 -18.52
N PRO A 133 11.94 3.29 -19.53
CA PRO A 133 13.24 2.66 -19.42
C PRO A 133 14.34 3.71 -19.24
N THR A 134 15.24 3.46 -18.30
CA THR A 134 16.31 4.37 -17.95
C THR A 134 17.65 3.68 -17.95
N THR A 135 18.70 4.39 -18.34
CA THR A 135 20.08 3.96 -18.12
C THR A 135 20.51 4.22 -16.67
N THR A 136 21.69 3.77 -16.29
CA THR A 136 22.21 3.82 -14.91
C THR A 136 22.28 5.22 -14.29
N SER A 137 22.11 6.27 -15.08
CA SER A 137 21.95 7.64 -14.59
C SER A 137 20.93 8.39 -15.44
N VAL A 138 19.80 8.75 -14.86
CA VAL A 138 18.81 9.62 -15.50
C VAL A 138 18.79 10.97 -14.80
N THR A 139 19.02 12.01 -15.56
CA THR A 139 18.72 13.37 -15.14
C THR A 139 17.39 13.74 -15.78
N ILE A 140 16.33 13.73 -15.01
CA ILE A 140 15.04 14.25 -15.46
C ILE A 140 15.04 15.74 -15.16
N TRP A 141 14.98 16.54 -16.23
CA TRP A 141 14.84 17.96 -16.14
C TRP A 141 13.34 18.28 -16.06
N SER A 142 12.85 18.62 -14.90
CA SER A 142 11.49 19.13 -14.71
C SER A 142 11.56 20.57 -14.27
N VAL A 143 11.01 21.46 -15.07
CA VAL A 143 10.82 22.86 -14.69
C VAL A 143 9.43 22.96 -14.07
N VAL A 144 9.36 22.95 -12.76
CA VAL A 144 8.15 23.29 -12.02
C VAL A 144 8.31 24.73 -11.55
N ASN A 145 7.49 25.62 -12.08
CA ASN A 145 7.44 27.05 -11.70
C ASN A 145 8.78 27.81 -11.78
N GLY A 146 9.60 27.48 -12.78
CA GLY A 146 10.79 28.28 -13.08
C GLY A 146 12.00 28.09 -12.20
N MET A 147 11.97 27.19 -11.21
CA MET A 147 13.12 26.95 -10.33
C MET A 147 13.20 25.48 -9.88
N GLY A 148 14.32 24.85 -10.15
CA GLY A 148 14.73 23.59 -9.55
C GLY A 148 15.10 22.46 -10.51
N TRP A 149 16.24 21.84 -10.24
CA TRP A 149 16.73 20.66 -10.93
C TRP A 149 16.50 19.40 -10.04
N MET A 150 15.94 18.35 -10.61
CA MET A 150 15.83 17.07 -9.92
C MET A 150 16.78 16.06 -10.56
N ARG A 151 17.68 15.50 -9.78
CA ARG A 151 18.54 14.40 -10.17
C ARG A 151 18.01 13.11 -9.53
N VAL A 152 17.57 12.17 -10.33
CA VAL A 152 17.22 10.82 -9.89
C VAL A 152 18.38 9.90 -10.24
N ALA A 153 19.06 9.36 -9.23
CA ALA A 153 20.07 8.31 -9.41
C ALA A 153 19.38 6.96 -9.27
N TYR A 154 19.37 6.18 -10.35
CA TYR A 154 18.87 4.81 -10.37
C TYR A 154 20.02 3.85 -10.06
N ARG A 155 19.82 2.97 -9.08
CA ARG A 155 20.67 1.79 -8.88
C ARG A 155 19.90 0.56 -9.37
N PRO A 156 20.40 -0.21 -10.33
CA PRO A 156 19.79 -1.48 -10.69
C PRO A 156 19.81 -2.41 -9.47
N TRP A 157 18.70 -3.07 -9.18
CA TRP A 157 18.49 -4.12 -8.17
C TRP A 157 17.98 -3.72 -6.78
N TYR A 158 17.65 -2.50 -6.48
CA TYR A 158 16.99 -2.18 -5.20
C TYR A 158 15.80 -1.23 -5.37
N THR A 159 14.75 -1.55 -4.64
CA THR A 159 13.52 -0.78 -4.38
C THR A 159 13.72 0.71 -4.60
N ILE A 160 12.89 1.31 -5.44
CA ILE A 160 12.79 2.77 -5.49
C ILE A 160 12.36 3.25 -4.11
N GLN A 161 13.32 3.57 -3.27
CA GLN A 161 13.06 4.49 -2.18
C GLN A 161 12.87 5.85 -2.84
N ILE A 162 11.71 6.46 -2.60
CA ILE A 162 11.51 7.87 -2.93
C ILE A 162 12.60 8.62 -2.18
N ALA A 163 13.66 8.97 -2.90
CA ALA A 163 14.73 9.76 -2.33
C ALA A 163 14.11 11.10 -1.89
N LYS A 164 14.29 11.41 -0.62
CA LYS A 164 13.88 12.68 -0.03
C LYS A 164 14.33 13.81 -0.97
N MET A 165 13.39 14.54 -1.54
CA MET A 165 13.69 15.68 -2.40
C MET A 165 14.48 16.70 -1.60
N THR A 166 15.77 16.83 -1.86
CA THR A 166 16.56 17.94 -1.36
C THR A 166 16.67 18.95 -2.50
N LEU A 167 15.93 20.02 -2.39
CA LEU A 167 16.09 21.18 -3.27
C LEU A 167 17.41 21.85 -2.90
N THR A 168 18.47 21.58 -3.65
CA THR A 168 19.71 22.36 -3.53
C THR A 168 19.61 23.54 -4.47
N GLY A 169 19.47 24.72 -3.88
CA GLY A 169 19.27 25.99 -4.60
C GLY A 169 20.54 26.58 -5.22
N ASN A 170 21.41 25.78 -5.86
CA ASN A 170 22.57 26.30 -6.59
C ASN A 170 22.62 25.70 -7.99
N GLY A 171 21.92 26.33 -8.92
CA GLY A 171 22.16 26.14 -10.35
C GLY A 171 23.43 26.89 -10.77
N PRO A 172 24.18 26.42 -11.79
CA PRO A 172 25.28 27.19 -12.34
C PRO A 172 24.77 28.49 -12.97
N SER A 173 25.48 29.58 -12.70
CA SER A 173 25.25 30.87 -13.34
C SER A 173 25.38 30.74 -14.86
N PRO A 174 24.51 31.36 -15.66
CA PRO A 174 24.70 31.42 -17.10
C PRO A 174 25.94 32.27 -17.40
N GLY A 175 26.93 31.63 -18.03
CA GLY A 175 28.02 32.31 -18.69
C GLY A 175 27.65 32.70 -20.11
#